data_52b07b2cd7a46a28d0704b529b3d4a4d
#
_entry.id   52b07b2cd7a46a28d0704b529b3d4a4d
#
_cell.length_a   1.000
_cell.length_b   1.000
_cell.length_c   1.000
_cell.angle_alpha   90.00
_cell.angle_beta   90.00
_cell.angle_gamma   90.00
#
_symmetry.space_group_name_H-M   'P 1'
#
loop_
_entity.id
_entity.type
_entity.pdbx_description
1 polymer ?
#
loop_
_entity_poly.entity_id
_entity_poly.type
_entity_poly.pdbx_seq_one_letter_code
_entity_poly.pdbx_strand_id
1 'polypeptide(L)'
;DGELAISLGGALDNHGQGALVSKGAQRIDAASLDNAQGIVSGESDVTLSIAGKLDNGQGGLVSAQRALSFERDDTLLNNAGGRINGGSLLLKGASLDNSDG
;
A
#
# COMPACT_ATOMS: atom_id res chain seq x y z
N ASP A 1 15.28 -14.26 -3.54
CA ASP A 1 14.30 -14.96 -2.73
C ASP A 1 12.91 -14.34 -2.79
N GLY A 2 12.70 -13.37 -3.64
CA GLY A 2 11.40 -12.80 -3.89
C GLY A 2 10.95 -11.72 -2.93
N GLU A 3 11.75 -11.38 -1.93
CA GLU A 3 11.41 -10.26 -1.06
C GLU A 3 11.64 -8.93 -1.76
N LEU A 4 10.76 -7.98 -1.51
CA LEU A 4 10.89 -6.64 -2.04
C LEU A 4 10.87 -5.65 -0.88
N ALA A 5 11.93 -4.86 -0.74
CA ALA A 5 12.03 -3.86 0.30
C ALA A 5 12.34 -2.51 -0.33
N ILE A 6 11.53 -1.52 -0.06
CA ILE A 6 11.71 -0.17 -0.56
C ILE A 6 11.76 0.77 0.64
N SER A 7 12.81 1.57 0.72
CA SER A 7 12.99 2.53 1.80
C SER A 7 13.34 3.88 1.19
N LEU A 8 12.42 4.81 1.26
CA LEU A 8 12.57 6.14 0.67
C LEU A 8 12.31 7.21 1.73
N GLY A 9 13.14 8.25 1.74
CA GLY A 9 12.89 9.39 2.59
C GLY A 9 11.85 10.36 2.03
N GLY A 10 11.39 10.12 0.82
CA GLY A 10 10.42 10.98 0.15
C GLY A 10 9.25 10.20 -0.39
N ALA A 11 8.66 10.69 -1.46
CA ALA A 11 7.47 10.10 -2.04
C ALA A 11 7.81 8.93 -2.95
N LEU A 12 6.99 7.89 -2.90
CA LEU A 12 7.04 6.78 -3.83
C LEU A 12 5.85 6.91 -4.77
N ASP A 13 6.13 6.94 -6.06
CA ASP A 13 5.13 7.17 -7.08
C ASP A 13 4.94 5.90 -7.91
N ASN A 14 3.79 5.25 -7.76
CA ASN A 14 3.45 4.03 -8.47
C ASN A 14 2.14 4.17 -9.23
N HIS A 15 1.72 5.40 -9.51
CA HIS A 15 0.44 5.64 -10.18
C HIS A 15 0.56 5.34 -11.68
N GLY A 16 -0.58 5.41 -12.36
CA GLY A 16 -0.59 5.29 -13.82
C GLY A 16 -0.22 3.90 -14.31
N GLN A 17 -0.76 2.87 -13.67
CA GLN A 17 -0.54 1.47 -14.05
C GLN A 17 0.83 0.92 -13.66
N GLY A 18 1.51 1.59 -12.74
CA GLY A 18 2.72 1.01 -12.16
C GLY A 18 2.42 -0.25 -11.38
N ALA A 19 3.42 -1.11 -11.20
CA ALA A 19 3.21 -2.34 -10.46
C ALA A 19 4.42 -2.65 -9.60
N LEU A 20 4.18 -2.86 -8.31
CA LEU A 20 5.17 -3.35 -7.36
C LEU A 20 4.71 -4.72 -6.90
N VAL A 21 5.38 -5.76 -7.38
CA VAL A 21 4.94 -7.14 -7.16
C VAL A 21 6.10 -7.95 -6.60
N SER A 22 5.83 -8.75 -5.57
CA SER A 22 6.83 -9.63 -5.00
C SER A 22 6.25 -11.01 -4.76
N LYS A 23 7.10 -12.03 -4.80
CA LYS A 23 6.69 -13.38 -4.44
C LYS A 23 6.85 -13.64 -2.96
N GLY A 24 7.78 -12.98 -2.31
CA GLY A 24 7.95 -13.08 -0.86
C GLY A 24 7.33 -11.89 -0.17
N ALA A 25 7.84 -11.58 1.00
CA ALA A 25 7.36 -10.45 1.77
C ALA A 25 7.70 -9.13 1.06
N GLN A 26 6.82 -8.17 1.17
CA GLN A 26 7.03 -6.85 0.59
C GLN A 26 6.93 -5.82 1.70
N ARG A 27 7.92 -4.94 1.77
CA ARG A 27 7.91 -3.86 2.74
C ARG A 27 8.20 -2.55 2.04
N ILE A 28 7.34 -1.58 2.23
CA ILE A 28 7.47 -0.25 1.64
C ILE A 28 7.48 0.76 2.77
N ASP A 29 8.56 1.55 2.82
CA ASP A 29 8.77 2.59 3.82
C ASP A 29 9.03 3.89 3.08
N ALA A 30 8.11 4.83 3.18
CA ALA A 30 8.21 6.08 2.44
C ALA A 30 7.48 7.19 3.18
N ALA A 31 7.79 8.44 2.81
CA ALA A 31 7.05 9.58 3.36
C ALA A 31 5.64 9.65 2.79
N SER A 32 5.46 9.25 1.54
CA SER A 32 4.13 9.14 0.96
C SER A 32 4.17 8.08 -0.15
N LEU A 33 3.00 7.54 -0.48
CA LEU A 33 2.87 6.56 -1.54
C LEU A 33 1.70 6.95 -2.42
N ASP A 34 1.95 7.10 -3.71
CA ASP A 34 0.90 7.34 -4.70
C ASP A 34 0.73 6.07 -5.53
N ASN A 35 -0.34 5.34 -5.28
CA ASN A 35 -0.65 4.09 -5.98
C ASN A 35 -1.96 4.20 -6.76
N ALA A 36 -2.40 5.42 -7.07
CA ALA A 36 -3.63 5.62 -7.85
C ALA A 36 -3.46 4.95 -9.21
N GLN A 37 -4.39 4.04 -9.54
CA GLN A 37 -4.34 3.25 -10.78
C GLN A 37 -3.13 2.31 -10.85
N GLY A 38 -2.39 2.14 -9.76
CA GLY A 38 -1.26 1.23 -9.71
C GLY A 38 -1.56 -0.03 -8.94
N ILE A 39 -0.56 -0.90 -8.85
CA ILE A 39 -0.69 -2.17 -8.16
C ILE A 39 0.47 -2.34 -7.19
N VAL A 40 0.15 -2.66 -5.95
CA VAL A 40 1.11 -3.15 -4.96
C VAL A 40 0.60 -4.53 -4.53
N SER A 41 1.37 -5.57 -4.83
CA SER A 41 0.90 -6.94 -4.61
C SER A 41 2.04 -7.81 -4.11
N GLY A 42 1.75 -8.61 -3.08
CA GLY A 42 2.70 -9.59 -2.58
C GLY A 42 2.03 -10.94 -2.39
N GLU A 43 2.78 -12.02 -2.64
CA GLU A 43 2.25 -13.36 -2.46
C GLU A 43 2.45 -13.86 -1.03
N SER A 44 2.99 -13.03 -0.17
CA SER A 44 3.14 -13.32 1.24
C SER A 44 2.64 -12.11 2.02
N ASP A 45 3.39 -11.61 2.98
CA ASP A 45 2.99 -10.44 3.76
C ASP A 45 3.37 -9.16 3.04
N VAL A 46 2.53 -8.15 3.12
CA VAL A 46 2.85 -6.80 2.64
C VAL A 46 2.75 -5.86 3.83
N THR A 47 3.82 -5.11 4.07
CA THR A 47 3.87 -4.14 5.16
C THR A 47 4.12 -2.76 4.57
N LEU A 48 3.26 -1.81 4.92
CA LEU A 48 3.37 -0.44 4.46
C LEU A 48 3.62 0.47 5.65
N SER A 49 4.70 1.24 5.57
CA SER A 49 5.06 2.21 6.60
C SER A 49 5.15 3.58 5.93
N ILE A 50 4.03 4.28 5.88
CA ILE A 50 3.91 5.54 5.16
C ILE A 50 3.71 6.66 6.16
N ALA A 51 4.66 7.59 6.23
CA ALA A 51 4.62 8.64 7.25
C ALA A 51 3.55 9.68 6.99
N GLY A 52 3.16 9.87 5.75
CA GLY A 52 2.17 10.88 5.39
C GLY A 52 0.98 10.26 4.67
N LYS A 53 0.86 10.51 3.38
CA LYS A 53 -0.32 10.16 2.62
C LYS A 53 -0.11 8.90 1.80
N LEU A 54 -1.06 7.97 1.87
CA LEU A 54 -1.14 6.82 0.97
C LEU A 54 -2.37 7.01 0.09
N ASP A 55 -2.16 7.13 -1.21
CA ASP A 55 -3.25 7.31 -2.16
C ASP A 55 -3.38 6.04 -3.00
N ASN A 56 -4.45 5.30 -2.79
CA ASN A 56 -4.76 4.07 -3.53
C ASN A 56 -6.08 4.20 -4.27
N GLY A 57 -6.51 5.43 -4.55
CA GLY A 57 -7.79 5.68 -5.19
C GLY A 57 -7.76 5.40 -6.68
N GLN A 58 -8.89 5.68 -7.34
CA GLN A 58 -9.01 5.66 -8.80
C GLN A 58 -8.60 4.31 -9.41
N GLY A 59 -8.99 3.22 -8.76
CA GLY A 59 -8.69 1.89 -9.28
C GLY A 59 -7.36 1.32 -8.84
N GLY A 60 -6.69 1.95 -7.89
CA GLY A 60 -5.47 1.37 -7.33
C GLY A 60 -5.74 0.07 -6.59
N LEU A 61 -4.73 -0.77 -6.50
CA LEU A 61 -4.86 -2.06 -5.82
C LEU A 61 -3.67 -2.28 -4.90
N VAL A 62 -3.95 -2.56 -3.63
CA VAL A 62 -2.97 -3.05 -2.68
C VAL A 62 -3.44 -4.41 -2.20
N SER A 63 -2.63 -5.44 -2.42
CA SER A 63 -3.07 -6.81 -2.16
C SER A 63 -1.94 -7.64 -1.56
N ALA A 64 -2.27 -8.45 -0.57
CA ALA A 64 -1.35 -9.43 0.01
C ALA A 64 -2.09 -10.76 0.13
N GLN A 65 -1.42 -11.85 -0.22
CA GLN A 65 -2.06 -13.15 -0.08
C GLN A 65 -2.12 -13.62 1.36
N ARG A 66 -1.24 -13.12 2.22
CA ARG A 66 -1.26 -13.46 3.64
C ARG A 66 -1.69 -12.26 4.45
N ALA A 67 -0.80 -11.54 5.05
CA ALA A 67 -1.16 -10.41 5.91
C ALA A 67 -0.79 -9.10 5.24
N LEU A 68 -1.70 -8.14 5.28
CA LEU A 68 -1.43 -6.78 4.87
C LEU A 68 -1.49 -5.90 6.10
N SER A 69 -0.40 -5.19 6.39
CA SER A 69 -0.38 -4.33 7.57
C SER A 69 0.17 -2.94 7.24
N PHE A 70 -0.42 -1.95 7.89
CA PHE A 70 0.00 -0.57 7.87
C PHE A 70 0.59 -0.29 9.24
N GLU A 71 1.89 0.04 9.31
CA GLU A 71 2.58 0.14 10.59
C GLU A 71 2.45 1.48 11.28
N ARG A 72 2.09 2.52 10.55
CA ARG A 72 2.09 3.87 11.10
C ARG A 72 0.69 4.33 11.47
N ASP A 73 0.59 5.02 12.59
CA ASP A 73 -0.68 5.54 13.08
C ASP A 73 -1.05 6.88 12.46
N ASP A 74 -0.12 7.54 11.78
CA ASP A 74 -0.33 8.87 11.26
C ASP A 74 -0.52 8.91 9.74
N THR A 75 -0.72 7.76 9.12
CA THR A 75 -0.96 7.68 7.68
C THR A 75 -2.34 8.21 7.33
N LEU A 76 -2.41 9.05 6.32
CA LEU A 76 -3.67 9.48 5.72
C LEU A 76 -3.94 8.55 4.54
N LEU A 77 -4.89 7.64 4.70
CA LEU A 77 -5.16 6.63 3.69
C LEU A 77 -6.36 7.05 2.85
N ASN A 78 -6.14 7.16 1.56
CA ASN A 78 -7.20 7.47 0.59
C ASN A 78 -7.36 6.27 -0.33
N ASN A 79 -8.49 5.57 -0.23
CA ASN A 79 -8.80 4.41 -1.06
C ASN A 79 -10.09 4.61 -1.85
N ALA A 80 -10.44 5.86 -2.14
CA ALA A 80 -11.67 6.18 -2.88
C ALA A 80 -11.58 5.58 -4.29
N GLY A 81 -12.45 4.61 -4.58
CA GLY A 81 -12.43 3.91 -5.85
C GLY A 81 -11.32 2.89 -6.00
N GLY A 82 -10.53 2.65 -4.97
CA GLY A 82 -9.47 1.66 -5.00
C GLY A 82 -9.84 0.38 -4.27
N ARG A 83 -8.88 -0.53 -4.17
CA ARG A 83 -9.10 -1.81 -3.52
C ARG A 83 -7.90 -2.17 -2.64
N ILE A 84 -8.18 -2.60 -1.43
CA ILE A 84 -7.18 -3.09 -0.49
C ILE A 84 -7.64 -4.46 -0.02
N ASN A 85 -6.82 -5.50 -0.26
CA ASN A 85 -7.14 -6.87 0.09
C ASN A 85 -6.01 -7.52 0.87
N GLY A 86 -6.37 -8.46 1.72
CA GLY A 86 -5.39 -9.26 2.41
C GLY A 86 -6.05 -10.51 3.00
N GLY A 87 -5.27 -11.56 3.22
CA GLY A 87 -5.74 -12.73 3.96
C GLY A 87 -6.12 -12.32 5.38
N SER A 88 -5.31 -11.49 6.00
CA SER A 88 -5.72 -10.72 7.16
C SER A 88 -5.32 -9.28 6.93
N LEU A 89 -6.01 -8.36 7.56
CA LEU A 89 -5.85 -6.95 7.25
C LEU A 89 -5.77 -6.15 8.53
N LEU A 90 -4.68 -5.41 8.71
CA LEU A 90 -4.50 -4.51 9.83
C LEU A 90 -4.30 -3.09 9.27
N LEU A 91 -5.25 -2.22 9.53
CA LEU A 91 -5.21 -0.85 9.07
C LEU A 91 -5.03 0.08 10.26
N LYS A 92 -3.98 0.89 10.20
CA LYS A 92 -3.77 1.98 11.15
C LYS A 92 -3.66 3.26 10.36
N GLY A 93 -4.08 4.35 10.96
CA GLY A 93 -3.96 5.63 10.28
C GLY A 93 -4.71 6.72 10.97
N ALA A 94 -4.36 7.96 10.63
CA ALA A 94 -5.05 9.13 11.15
C ALA A 94 -6.41 9.30 10.52
N SER A 95 -6.56 8.90 9.26
CA SER A 95 -7.86 8.95 8.60
C SER A 95 -7.89 7.90 7.50
N LEU A 96 -9.09 7.48 7.15
CA LEU A 96 -9.32 6.49 6.11
C LEU A 96 -10.50 6.94 5.26
N ASP A 97 -10.26 7.10 3.98
CA ASP A 97 -11.32 7.38 3.01
C ASP A 97 -11.44 6.17 2.09
N ASN A 98 -12.53 5.44 2.20
CA ASN A 98 -12.76 4.23 1.43
C ASN A 98 -14.03 4.32 0.60
N SER A 99 -14.43 5.54 0.21
CA SER A 99 -15.65 5.73 -0.59
C SER A 99 -15.51 5.02 -1.95
N ASP A 100 -16.56 4.34 -2.36
CA ASP A 100 -16.60 3.57 -3.61
C ASP A 100 -15.51 2.49 -3.71
N GLY A 101 -14.93 2.10 -2.61
CA GLY A 101 -13.88 1.09 -2.61
C GLY A 101 -14.17 -0.13 -1.79
#